data_9fe315854518a26b20a6bfd736137e6b
#
_entry.id   9fe315854518a26b20a6bfd736137e6b
#
_cell.length_a   1.000
_cell.length_b   1.000
_cell.length_c   1.000
_cell.angle_alpha   90.00
_cell.angle_beta   90.00
_cell.angle_gamma   90.00
#
_symmetry.space_group_name_H-M   'P 1'
#
loop_
_entity.id
_entity.type
_entity.pdbx_description
1 polymer ?
#
loop_
_entity_poly.entity_id
_entity_poly.type
_entity_poly.pdbx_seq_one_letter_code
_entity_poly.pdbx_strand_id
1 'polypeptide(L)'
;LLEEKSTDTWLMLLEDAGVPAGPINSIPQMHADPQVLSREMVVNQTHAEAGPVKTLGLPVKFSKTPGGPRHPASVYGQNTREILHEAGYDDSEIDAFVSQQVTVATT
;
A
#
# COMPACT_ATOMS: atom_id res chain seq x y z
N LEU A 1 -21.15 -28.60 -14.56
CA LEU A 1 -19.85 -29.27 -14.50
C LEU A 1 -18.92 -28.63 -13.47
N LEU A 2 -18.64 -27.30 -13.58
CA LEU A 2 -17.75 -26.60 -12.61
C LEU A 2 -18.37 -26.43 -11.22
N GLU A 3 -19.68 -26.36 -11.12
CA GLU A 3 -20.44 -26.23 -9.86
C GLU A 3 -20.47 -27.52 -9.01
N GLU A 4 -20.02 -28.63 -9.57
CA GLU A 4 -20.06 -29.96 -8.90
C GLU A 4 -18.94 -30.12 -7.85
N LYS A 5 -17.93 -29.28 -7.86
CA LYS A 5 -16.78 -29.34 -6.94
C LYS A 5 -16.42 -27.94 -6.43
N SER A 6 -15.75 -27.92 -5.27
CA SER A 6 -15.21 -26.68 -4.71
C SER A 6 -14.06 -26.13 -5.58
N THR A 7 -13.80 -24.82 -5.44
CA THR A 7 -12.66 -24.16 -6.10
C THR A 7 -11.34 -24.87 -5.77
N ASP A 8 -11.10 -25.19 -4.52
CA ASP A 8 -9.84 -25.86 -4.09
C ASP A 8 -9.69 -27.24 -4.76
N THR A 9 -10.79 -28.00 -4.86
CA THR A 9 -10.76 -29.29 -5.57
C THR A 9 -10.43 -29.13 -7.05
N TRP A 10 -11.02 -28.12 -7.70
CA TRP A 10 -10.72 -27.84 -9.10
C TRP A 10 -9.27 -27.38 -9.29
N LEU A 11 -8.74 -26.52 -8.42
CA LEU A 11 -7.37 -26.06 -8.50
C LEU A 11 -6.38 -27.22 -8.39
N MET A 12 -6.57 -28.14 -7.44
CA MET A 12 -5.75 -29.36 -7.33
C MET A 12 -5.79 -30.21 -8.60
N LEU A 13 -6.99 -30.48 -9.15
CA LEU A 13 -7.14 -31.28 -10.35
C LEU A 13 -6.49 -30.64 -11.59
N LEU A 14 -6.55 -29.31 -11.68
CA LEU A 14 -5.93 -28.56 -12.79
C LEU A 14 -4.40 -28.55 -12.64
N GLU A 15 -3.88 -28.40 -11.43
CA GLU A 15 -2.46 -28.46 -11.12
C GLU A 15 -1.90 -29.85 -11.47
N ASP A 16 -2.56 -30.92 -11.03
CA ASP A 16 -2.18 -32.31 -11.37
C ASP A 16 -2.19 -32.59 -12.89
N ALA A 17 -3.09 -31.91 -13.60
CA ALA A 17 -3.18 -31.99 -15.06
C ALA A 17 -2.17 -31.06 -15.79
N GLY A 18 -1.35 -30.29 -15.06
CA GLY A 18 -0.40 -29.33 -15.61
C GLY A 18 -1.05 -28.09 -16.23
N VAL A 19 -2.29 -27.78 -15.85
CA VAL A 19 -3.04 -26.62 -16.34
C VAL A 19 -2.85 -25.45 -15.36
N PRO A 20 -2.21 -24.33 -15.75
CA PRO A 20 -2.06 -23.17 -14.88
C PRO A 20 -3.42 -22.63 -14.46
N ALA A 21 -3.65 -22.55 -13.16
CA ALA A 21 -4.87 -22.03 -12.57
C ALA A 21 -4.57 -21.35 -11.24
N GLY A 22 -5.47 -20.47 -10.78
CA GLY A 22 -5.36 -19.81 -9.50
C GLY A 22 -6.70 -19.33 -8.98
N PRO A 23 -6.83 -19.10 -7.67
CA PRO A 23 -8.07 -18.61 -7.08
C PRO A 23 -8.28 -17.12 -7.40
N ILE A 24 -9.56 -16.72 -7.45
CA ILE A 24 -9.92 -15.30 -7.43
C ILE A 24 -10.14 -14.92 -5.96
N ASN A 25 -9.12 -14.33 -5.36
CA ASN A 25 -9.12 -13.97 -3.95
C ASN A 25 -9.86 -12.64 -3.69
N SER A 26 -10.65 -12.61 -2.63
CA SER A 26 -11.07 -11.35 -2.00
C SER A 26 -9.87 -10.65 -1.34
N ILE A 27 -10.00 -9.35 -0.99
CA ILE A 27 -8.93 -8.61 -0.33
C ILE A 27 -8.45 -9.28 0.98
N PRO A 28 -9.33 -9.73 1.89
CA PRO A 28 -8.89 -10.46 3.09
C PRO A 28 -8.14 -11.76 2.77
N GLN A 29 -8.58 -12.51 1.76
CA GLN A 29 -7.91 -13.74 1.34
C GLN A 29 -6.52 -13.46 0.75
N MET A 30 -6.40 -12.43 -0.09
CA MET A 30 -5.11 -11.97 -0.62
C MET A 30 -4.14 -11.57 0.50
N HIS A 31 -4.63 -10.87 1.53
CA HIS A 31 -3.81 -10.49 2.69
C HIS A 31 -3.35 -11.67 3.55
N ALA A 32 -3.99 -12.82 3.44
CA ALA A 32 -3.65 -14.05 4.15
C ALA A 32 -2.93 -15.09 3.25
N ASP A 33 -2.81 -14.83 1.97
CA ASP A 33 -2.20 -15.73 1.01
C ASP A 33 -0.70 -15.95 1.31
N PRO A 34 -0.23 -17.21 1.44
CA PRO A 34 1.15 -17.51 1.80
C PRO A 34 2.18 -16.93 0.82
N GLN A 35 1.90 -16.92 -0.48
CA GLN A 35 2.81 -16.37 -1.49
C GLN A 35 2.88 -14.83 -1.38
N VAL A 36 1.75 -14.17 -1.17
CA VAL A 36 1.68 -12.72 -0.97
C VAL A 36 2.47 -12.30 0.27
N LEU A 37 2.34 -13.05 1.37
CA LEU A 37 3.08 -12.81 2.60
C LEU A 37 4.59 -13.11 2.44
N SER A 38 4.95 -14.23 1.82
CA SER A 38 6.34 -14.60 1.53
C SER A 38 7.05 -13.58 0.65
N ARG A 39 6.31 -12.93 -0.25
CA ARG A 39 6.81 -11.84 -1.10
C ARG A 39 6.78 -10.46 -0.44
N GLU A 40 6.41 -10.38 0.85
CA GLU A 40 6.30 -9.11 1.59
C GLU A 40 5.40 -8.09 0.86
N MET A 41 4.32 -8.60 0.26
CA MET A 41 3.37 -7.76 -0.47
C MET A 41 2.31 -7.14 0.44
N VAL A 42 2.29 -7.48 1.71
CA VAL A 42 1.48 -6.84 2.75
C VAL A 42 2.41 -6.20 3.77
N VAL A 43 2.37 -4.87 3.86
CA VAL A 43 3.20 -4.08 4.77
C VAL A 43 2.32 -3.43 5.83
N ASN A 44 2.69 -3.59 7.10
CA ASN A 44 2.02 -2.94 8.21
C ASN A 44 2.64 -1.56 8.42
N GLN A 45 1.80 -0.53 8.52
CA GLN A 45 2.19 0.86 8.80
C GLN A 45 1.27 1.44 9.87
N THR A 46 1.66 2.56 10.46
CA THR A 46 0.82 3.29 11.42
C THR A 46 0.44 4.63 10.81
N HIS A 47 -0.82 4.78 10.43
CA HIS A 47 -1.37 6.04 9.95
C HIS A 47 -1.65 6.98 11.13
N ALA A 48 -1.41 8.29 10.96
CA ALA A 48 -1.53 9.26 12.04
C ALA A 48 -2.93 9.30 12.68
N GLU A 49 -3.99 9.18 11.89
CA GLU A 49 -5.38 9.21 12.37
C GLU A 49 -6.01 7.81 12.45
N ALA A 50 -5.79 6.96 11.44
CA ALA A 50 -6.42 5.64 11.36
C ALA A 50 -5.74 4.56 12.22
N GLY A 51 -4.55 4.85 12.79
CA GLY A 51 -3.79 3.85 13.52
C GLY A 51 -3.19 2.77 12.63
N PRO A 52 -3.18 1.49 13.05
CA PRO A 52 -2.59 0.41 12.27
C PRO A 52 -3.30 0.19 10.94
N VAL A 53 -2.57 0.23 9.84
CA VAL A 53 -3.08 0.00 8.48
C VAL A 53 -2.19 -1.00 7.75
N LYS A 54 -2.78 -1.71 6.79
CA LYS A 54 -2.05 -2.57 5.87
C LYS A 54 -2.03 -1.93 4.49
N THR A 55 -0.85 -1.87 3.88
CA THR A 55 -0.66 -1.37 2.52
C THR A 55 0.03 -2.40 1.65
N LEU A 56 0.04 -2.17 0.35
CA LEU A 56 0.74 -3.04 -0.59
C LEU A 56 2.24 -2.77 -0.57
N GLY A 57 3.01 -3.83 -0.57
CA GLY A 57 4.45 -3.79 -0.74
C GLY A 57 4.87 -3.58 -2.19
N LEU A 58 6.15 -3.31 -2.40
CA LEU A 58 6.72 -3.19 -3.73
C LEU A 58 6.90 -4.58 -4.36
N PRO A 59 6.32 -4.85 -5.55
CA PRO A 59 6.42 -6.17 -6.19
C PRO A 59 7.84 -6.48 -6.70
N VAL A 60 8.57 -5.46 -7.11
CA VAL A 60 9.97 -5.60 -7.56
C VAL A 60 10.88 -5.57 -6.35
N LYS A 61 11.71 -6.59 -6.19
CA LYS A 61 12.69 -6.70 -5.10
C LYS A 61 14.10 -6.51 -5.66
N PHE A 62 14.72 -5.38 -5.34
CA PHE A 62 16.10 -5.08 -5.72
C PHE A 62 17.06 -5.51 -4.62
N SER A 63 18.10 -6.28 -4.98
CA SER A 63 19.08 -6.81 -4.04
C SER A 63 20.02 -5.75 -3.47
N LYS A 64 20.38 -4.73 -4.27
CA LYS A 64 21.34 -3.68 -3.87
C LYS A 64 20.66 -2.38 -3.41
N THR A 65 19.45 -2.11 -3.92
CA THR A 65 18.69 -0.89 -3.62
C THR A 65 17.29 -1.28 -3.22
N PRO A 66 17.09 -1.90 -2.04
CA PRO A 66 15.77 -2.33 -1.61
C PRO A 66 14.80 -1.15 -1.54
N GLY A 67 13.64 -1.33 -2.13
CA GLY A 67 12.54 -0.35 -2.13
C GLY A 67 11.39 -0.83 -1.26
N GLY A 68 10.46 0.07 -1.00
CA GLY A 68 9.24 -0.20 -0.24
C GLY A 68 8.55 1.08 0.21
N PRO A 69 7.34 0.99 0.76
CA PRO A 69 6.66 2.13 1.34
C PRO A 69 7.40 2.58 2.61
N ARG A 70 7.94 3.80 2.59
CA ARG A 70 8.71 4.38 3.72
C ARG A 70 7.79 5.03 4.75
N HIS A 71 6.71 5.61 4.29
CA HIS A 71 5.73 6.33 5.12
C HIS A 71 4.33 5.83 4.80
N PRO A 72 3.40 5.87 5.77
CA PRO A 72 1.97 5.66 5.50
C PRO A 72 1.43 6.79 4.61
N ALA A 73 0.20 6.64 4.14
CA ALA A 73 -0.50 7.74 3.49
C ALA A 73 -0.56 8.95 4.43
N SER A 74 -0.31 10.14 3.90
CA SER A 74 -0.35 11.37 4.69
C SER A 74 -1.78 11.85 4.89
N VAL A 75 -2.05 12.47 6.03
CA VAL A 75 -3.25 13.30 6.20
C VAL A 75 -3.12 14.55 5.32
N TYR A 76 -4.25 15.06 4.85
CA TYR A 76 -4.27 16.23 3.97
C TYR A 76 -3.59 17.43 4.64
N GLY A 77 -2.55 17.95 3.99
CA GLY A 77 -1.76 19.08 4.50
C GLY A 77 -0.70 18.73 5.56
N GLN A 78 -0.54 17.47 5.93
CA GLN A 78 0.39 17.03 7.00
C GLN A 78 1.84 17.45 6.76
N ASN A 79 2.34 17.33 5.54
CA ASN A 79 3.74 17.60 5.21
C ASN A 79 3.95 18.92 4.46
N THR A 80 2.93 19.77 4.38
CA THR A 80 2.97 21.00 3.58
C THR A 80 4.09 21.92 4.01
N ARG A 81 4.25 22.18 5.31
CA ARG A 81 5.33 23.05 5.81
C ARG A 81 6.70 22.49 5.52
N GLU A 82 6.91 21.22 5.82
CA GLU A 82 8.18 20.52 5.56
C GLU A 82 8.59 20.63 4.09
N ILE A 83 7.67 20.30 3.17
CA ILE A 83 7.93 20.34 1.73
C ILE A 83 8.20 21.75 1.24
N LEU A 84 7.48 22.76 1.74
CA LEU A 84 7.72 24.14 1.35
C LEU A 84 9.05 24.69 1.90
N HIS A 85 9.45 24.31 3.11
CA HIS A 85 10.77 24.60 3.64
C HIS A 85 11.89 23.96 2.81
N GLU A 86 11.75 22.69 2.42
CA GLU A 86 12.70 22.04 1.50
C GLU A 86 12.80 22.75 0.15
N ALA A 87 11.69 23.37 -0.32
CA ALA A 87 11.66 24.18 -1.52
C ALA A 87 12.24 25.61 -1.34
N GLY A 88 12.60 25.99 -0.10
CA GLY A 88 13.27 27.25 0.21
C GLY A 88 12.36 28.39 0.70
N TYR A 89 11.08 28.11 0.95
CA TYR A 89 10.15 29.11 1.53
C TYR A 89 10.35 29.24 3.03
N ASP A 90 10.24 30.44 3.58
CA ASP A 90 10.27 30.69 5.00
C ASP A 90 8.87 30.58 5.63
N ASP A 91 8.83 30.59 6.99
CA ASP A 91 7.56 30.46 7.73
C ASP A 91 6.56 31.59 7.39
N SER A 92 7.03 32.82 7.14
CA SER A 92 6.16 33.93 6.82
C SER A 92 5.50 33.81 5.44
N GLU A 93 6.22 33.29 4.49
CA GLU A 93 5.72 32.99 3.15
C GLU A 93 4.71 31.84 3.19
N ILE A 94 5.02 30.77 3.96
CA ILE A 94 4.12 29.63 4.15
C ILE A 94 2.82 30.06 4.83
N ASP A 95 2.90 30.89 5.87
CA ASP A 95 1.73 31.43 6.54
C ASP A 95 0.87 32.33 5.63
N ALA A 96 1.51 33.08 4.75
CA ALA A 96 0.81 33.84 3.72
C ALA A 96 0.08 32.92 2.73
N PHE A 97 0.69 31.82 2.29
CA PHE A 97 0.03 30.84 1.42
C PHE A 97 -1.18 30.18 2.09
N VAL A 98 -1.05 29.82 3.38
CA VAL A 98 -2.16 29.24 4.15
C VAL A 98 -3.29 30.25 4.32
N SER A 99 -2.97 31.50 4.68
CA SER A 99 -3.98 32.55 4.89
C SER A 99 -4.74 32.95 3.63
N GLN A 100 -4.07 32.90 2.48
CA GLN A 100 -4.66 33.13 1.17
C GLN A 100 -5.34 31.90 0.56
N GLN A 101 -5.39 30.79 1.30
CA GLN A 101 -5.96 29.51 0.84
C GLN A 101 -5.29 28.95 -0.43
N VAL A 102 -4.04 29.30 -0.69
CA VAL A 102 -3.23 28.71 -1.77
C VAL A 102 -2.86 27.27 -1.42
N THR A 103 -2.63 26.98 -0.14
CA THR A 103 -2.34 25.64 0.38
C THR A 103 -3.01 25.42 1.74
N VAL A 104 -2.98 24.18 2.21
CA VAL A 104 -3.42 23.78 3.56
C VAL A 104 -2.22 23.18 4.28
N ALA A 105 -1.99 23.61 5.51
CA ALA A 105 -1.04 22.99 6.42
C ALA A 105 -1.82 22.55 7.67
N THR A 106 -1.75 21.25 7.98
CA THR A 106 -2.30 20.70 9.23
C THR A 106 -1.22 20.74 10.31
N THR A 107 -1.60 21.15 11.52
CA THR A 107 -0.74 21.15 12.72
C THR A 107 -0.58 19.75 13.27
#